data_4f74d0bd545e708d81cabfdab5b1a3a2
#
_entry.id   4f74d0bd545e708d81cabfdab5b1a3a2
#
_cell.length_a   1.000
_cell.length_b   1.000
_cell.length_c   1.000
_cell.angle_alpha   90.00
_cell.angle_beta   90.00
_cell.angle_gamma   90.00
#
_symmetry.space_group_name_H-M   'P 1'
#
loop_
_entity.id
_entity.type
_entity.pdbx_description
1 polymer ?
#
loop_
_entity_poly.entity_id
_entity_poly.type
_entity_poly.pdbx_seq_one_letter_code
_entity_poly.pdbx_strand_id
1 'polypeptide(L)'
;MARKEFTFSTAPHSVLRKPPEPAMPTPTLILGQTLTFTGNPFLEGIGAAHVDPQGALLIEGGRIRATGTAATLRKAHPSARIVDYGQALVMPGFVDAHVHYPQTGIIASWGKRLIDWLNTYTFPEEARFSDPAYATEIAGRYLDLVLANGTTTVASYCTIHPESVDALFTAAETRGMRVIAGKTCMDRDTAPPSLRDTAQSAYDHSKALIERWHQKGRALYAITPRFSPTSTPEQLQALGSLWAEHPSCAMQTHLSEQTDEIAWVKSLYPEARDYLDTYEQHGLLGSGALYGHAIHLEPREITRMAETGAGVVHCPTSNTFIGSGLCDVAGLIEQGIPVGLATDTGGGSSFSMLRTMASAYEVGQLRGRPLHPAELLWLATEGSAATLRLSGTIGRLAPGAEADLAVINLASTPAIAQRTNRAEDIWEAIFPTLMMGDDRAIRATWVNGLEIGKAP
;
A
#
# COMPACT_ATOMS: atom_id res chain seq x y z
N MET A 1 3.01 -6.65 -41.10
CA MET A 1 1.67 -6.92 -40.52
C MET A 1 1.16 -5.63 -39.93
N ALA A 2 0.01 -5.15 -40.43
CA ALA A 2 -0.53 -3.84 -40.06
C ALA A 2 -1.05 -3.85 -38.60
N ARG A 3 -0.57 -2.94 -37.77
CA ARG A 3 -1.14 -2.68 -36.44
C ARG A 3 -2.54 -2.08 -36.64
N LYS A 4 -3.56 -2.74 -36.10
CA LYS A 4 -4.91 -2.15 -35.96
C LYS A 4 -4.83 -1.15 -34.81
N GLU A 5 -4.93 0.14 -35.11
CA GLU A 5 -5.18 1.17 -34.10
C GLU A 5 -6.61 1.04 -33.61
N PHE A 6 -6.75 0.73 -32.32
CA PHE A 6 -8.02 0.86 -31.63
C PHE A 6 -8.11 2.28 -31.07
N THR A 7 -8.91 3.13 -31.71
CA THR A 7 -9.25 4.45 -31.17
C THR A 7 -10.35 4.30 -30.14
N PHE A 8 -10.00 4.49 -28.88
CA PHE A 8 -10.99 4.68 -27.82
C PHE A 8 -11.41 6.16 -27.81
N SER A 9 -12.73 6.38 -27.82
CA SER A 9 -13.34 7.71 -27.68
C SER A 9 -12.98 8.28 -26.32
N THR A 10 -12.21 9.36 -26.28
CA THR A 10 -11.93 10.10 -25.07
C THR A 10 -13.14 10.99 -24.76
N ALA A 11 -13.98 10.57 -23.81
CA ALA A 11 -14.91 11.47 -23.17
C ALA A 11 -14.11 12.53 -22.38
N PRO A 12 -14.48 13.83 -22.41
CA PRO A 12 -13.74 14.84 -21.69
C PRO A 12 -13.82 14.60 -20.19
N HIS A 13 -12.67 14.56 -19.51
CA HIS A 13 -12.57 14.44 -18.06
C HIS A 13 -13.31 15.62 -17.42
N SER A 14 -14.32 15.32 -16.61
CA SER A 14 -14.97 16.30 -15.75
C SER A 14 -13.96 16.79 -14.72
N VAL A 15 -13.54 18.02 -14.82
CA VAL A 15 -12.72 18.71 -13.81
C VAL A 15 -13.51 18.70 -12.50
N LEU A 16 -13.04 17.93 -11.54
CA LEU A 16 -13.59 17.94 -10.18
C LEU A 16 -13.53 19.38 -9.67
N ARG A 17 -14.67 20.00 -9.43
CA ARG A 17 -14.74 21.33 -8.87
C ARG A 17 -14.10 21.33 -7.50
N LYS A 18 -13.21 22.30 -7.26
CA LYS A 18 -12.66 22.60 -5.93
C LYS A 18 -13.84 22.74 -4.97
N PRO A 19 -13.89 21.99 -3.85
CA PRO A 19 -14.97 22.15 -2.90
C PRO A 19 -14.97 23.58 -2.33
N PRO A 20 -16.14 24.17 -2.02
CA PRO A 20 -16.22 25.48 -1.36
C PRO A 20 -15.51 25.42 -0.01
N GLU A 21 -14.92 26.55 0.42
CA GLU A 21 -14.31 26.69 1.75
C GLU A 21 -15.26 26.20 2.84
N PRO A 22 -14.81 25.35 3.77
CA PRO A 22 -15.71 24.62 4.62
C PRO A 22 -16.32 25.53 5.70
N ALA A 23 -17.63 25.64 5.65
CA ALA A 23 -18.36 25.74 6.92
C ALA A 23 -17.89 24.59 7.80
N MET A 24 -17.66 24.81 9.12
CA MET A 24 -17.27 23.75 10.07
C MET A 24 -18.09 22.50 9.75
N PRO A 25 -17.49 21.42 9.32
CA PRO A 25 -18.27 20.30 8.80
C PRO A 25 -19.15 19.74 9.91
N THR A 26 -20.45 19.66 9.64
CA THR A 26 -21.43 19.05 10.55
C THR A 26 -20.92 17.67 10.91
N PRO A 27 -20.80 17.31 12.21
CA PRO A 27 -20.36 15.98 12.61
C PRO A 27 -21.17 14.91 11.87
N THR A 28 -20.51 13.89 11.37
CA THR A 28 -21.16 12.80 10.63
C THR A 28 -21.12 11.52 11.45
N LEU A 29 -22.27 10.90 11.64
CA LEU A 29 -22.43 9.63 12.32
C LEU A 29 -22.60 8.52 11.28
N ILE A 30 -21.60 7.65 11.17
CA ILE A 30 -21.62 6.47 10.31
C ILE A 30 -22.10 5.27 11.12
N LEU A 31 -23.08 4.55 10.58
CA LEU A 31 -23.68 3.36 11.18
C LEU A 31 -23.46 2.14 10.31
N GLY A 32 -23.20 0.99 10.91
CA GLY A 32 -23.01 -0.29 10.24
C GLY A 32 -22.42 -1.33 11.18
N GLN A 33 -22.12 -2.51 10.68
CA GLN A 33 -21.27 -3.43 11.44
C GLN A 33 -19.85 -2.87 11.44
N THR A 34 -19.21 -2.70 12.59
CA THR A 34 -17.84 -2.18 12.63
C THR A 34 -16.85 -3.27 12.98
N LEU A 35 -15.68 -3.24 12.32
CA LEU A 35 -14.54 -4.11 12.62
C LEU A 35 -13.28 -3.27 12.77
N THR A 36 -12.55 -3.47 13.85
CA THR A 36 -11.25 -2.84 14.11
C THR A 36 -10.33 -3.78 14.88
N PHE A 37 -9.05 -3.42 15.00
CA PHE A 37 -8.08 -4.19 15.74
C PHE A 37 -7.58 -3.42 16.96
N THR A 38 -7.42 -4.13 18.07
CA THR A 38 -6.85 -3.63 19.32
C THR A 38 -5.46 -4.20 19.58
N GLY A 39 -5.07 -5.24 18.84
CA GLY A 39 -3.78 -5.91 18.92
C GLY A 39 -3.44 -6.64 17.61
N ASN A 40 -2.44 -7.50 17.67
CA ASN A 40 -1.97 -8.29 16.53
C ASN A 40 -2.56 -9.71 16.59
N PRO A 41 -3.45 -10.11 15.66
CA PRO A 41 -4.08 -11.43 15.69
C PRO A 41 -3.11 -12.60 15.44
N PHE A 42 -1.94 -12.38 14.84
CA PHE A 42 -0.90 -13.40 14.74
C PHE A 42 -0.31 -13.78 16.10
N LEU A 43 -0.24 -12.84 17.05
CA LEU A 43 0.39 -13.02 18.36
C LEU A 43 -0.64 -13.21 19.48
N GLU A 44 -1.79 -12.54 19.38
CA GLU A 44 -2.82 -12.47 20.42
C GLU A 44 -4.06 -13.29 20.07
N GLY A 45 -4.10 -13.89 18.86
CA GLY A 45 -5.25 -14.61 18.35
C GLY A 45 -6.40 -13.69 17.90
N ILE A 46 -7.53 -14.31 17.53
CA ILE A 46 -8.69 -13.59 16.97
C ILE A 46 -9.34 -12.59 17.95
N GLY A 47 -9.08 -12.72 19.25
CA GLY A 47 -9.54 -11.77 20.28
C GLY A 47 -8.96 -10.35 20.12
N ALA A 48 -7.88 -10.18 19.33
CA ALA A 48 -7.33 -8.89 18.96
C ALA A 48 -8.24 -8.09 18.00
N ALA A 49 -9.22 -8.73 17.37
CA ALA A 49 -10.23 -8.08 16.54
C ALA A 49 -11.49 -7.76 17.34
N HIS A 50 -11.96 -6.53 17.22
CA HIS A 50 -13.22 -6.10 17.84
C HIS A 50 -14.29 -5.90 16.75
N VAL A 51 -15.39 -6.63 16.86
CA VAL A 51 -16.55 -6.55 15.96
C VAL A 51 -17.78 -6.10 16.73
N ASP A 52 -18.43 -5.03 16.27
CA ASP A 52 -19.73 -4.59 16.79
C ASP A 52 -20.77 -4.66 15.67
N PRO A 53 -21.77 -5.56 15.75
CA PRO A 53 -22.80 -5.70 14.71
C PRO A 53 -23.75 -4.51 14.63
N GLN A 54 -23.77 -3.65 15.64
CA GLN A 54 -24.55 -2.40 15.70
C GLN A 54 -23.66 -1.19 15.96
N GLY A 55 -22.47 -1.21 15.40
CA GLY A 55 -21.45 -0.21 15.60
C GLY A 55 -21.78 1.14 14.96
N ALA A 56 -21.11 2.16 15.46
CA ALA A 56 -21.16 3.51 14.90
C ALA A 56 -19.85 4.26 15.12
N LEU A 57 -19.59 5.22 14.24
CA LEU A 57 -18.45 6.13 14.30
C LEU A 57 -18.95 7.57 14.20
N LEU A 58 -18.50 8.44 15.10
CA LEU A 58 -18.66 9.89 14.96
C LEU A 58 -17.41 10.47 14.30
N ILE A 59 -17.59 11.14 13.17
CA ILE A 59 -16.53 11.79 12.41
C ILE A 59 -16.70 13.31 12.48
N GLU A 60 -15.61 14.01 12.77
CA GLU A 60 -15.54 15.47 12.75
C GLU A 60 -14.12 15.92 12.39
N GLY A 61 -14.00 16.90 11.48
CA GLY A 61 -12.70 17.46 11.07
C GLY A 61 -11.74 16.41 10.50
N GLY A 62 -12.26 15.45 9.74
CA GLY A 62 -11.45 14.38 9.12
C GLY A 62 -10.98 13.28 10.08
N ARG A 63 -11.41 13.30 11.35
CA ARG A 63 -11.00 12.32 12.37
C ARG A 63 -12.19 11.65 13.02
N ILE A 64 -11.94 10.42 13.48
CA ILE A 64 -12.88 9.69 14.34
C ILE A 64 -12.85 10.36 15.72
N ARG A 65 -14.00 10.84 16.20
CA ARG A 65 -14.16 11.47 17.51
C ARG A 65 -14.62 10.49 18.58
N ALA A 66 -15.49 9.56 18.18
CA ALA A 66 -16.00 8.53 19.07
C ALA A 66 -16.37 7.28 18.29
N THR A 67 -16.30 6.15 18.97
CA THR A 67 -16.79 4.85 18.53
C THR A 67 -17.73 4.28 19.57
N GLY A 68 -18.68 3.47 19.17
CA GLY A 68 -19.63 2.83 20.09
C GLY A 68 -20.84 2.29 19.36
N THR A 69 -21.90 1.93 20.12
CA THR A 69 -23.14 1.45 19.49
C THR A 69 -23.91 2.59 18.82
N ALA A 70 -24.64 2.25 17.75
CA ALA A 70 -25.51 3.20 17.04
C ALA A 70 -26.50 3.91 17.96
N ALA A 71 -27.11 3.18 18.92
CA ALA A 71 -28.05 3.72 19.89
C ALA A 71 -27.40 4.77 20.80
N THR A 72 -26.21 4.48 21.32
CA THR A 72 -25.48 5.38 22.23
C THR A 72 -25.07 6.66 21.53
N LEU A 73 -24.46 6.55 20.34
CA LEU A 73 -23.94 7.70 19.63
C LEU A 73 -25.05 8.58 19.02
N ARG A 74 -26.15 7.98 18.54
CA ARG A 74 -27.33 8.75 18.10
C ARG A 74 -27.92 9.60 19.23
N LYS A 75 -27.99 9.04 20.44
CA LYS A 75 -28.51 9.77 21.63
C LYS A 75 -27.56 10.91 22.05
N ALA A 76 -26.26 10.66 21.99
CA ALA A 76 -25.26 11.66 22.39
C ALA A 76 -25.10 12.80 21.35
N HIS A 77 -25.34 12.51 20.06
CA HIS A 77 -25.13 13.47 18.96
C HIS A 77 -26.36 13.58 18.05
N PRO A 78 -27.50 14.12 18.57
CA PRO A 78 -28.80 14.15 17.85
C PRO A 78 -28.77 15.05 16.60
N SER A 79 -27.82 15.99 16.50
CA SER A 79 -27.66 16.91 15.37
C SER A 79 -26.68 16.44 14.32
N ALA A 80 -26.00 15.29 14.52
CA ALA A 80 -25.07 14.76 13.53
C ALA A 80 -25.79 14.30 12.26
N ARG A 81 -25.16 14.51 11.09
CA ARG A 81 -25.62 13.91 9.84
C ARG A 81 -25.48 12.39 9.93
N ILE A 82 -26.52 11.66 9.67
CA ILE A 82 -26.51 10.20 9.73
C ILE A 82 -26.26 9.63 8.33
N VAL A 83 -25.30 8.71 8.23
CA VAL A 83 -25.07 7.85 7.07
C VAL A 83 -25.16 6.40 7.55
N ASP A 84 -26.21 5.70 7.12
CA ASP A 84 -26.52 4.35 7.57
C ASP A 84 -26.22 3.32 6.47
N TYR A 85 -25.26 2.46 6.73
CA TYR A 85 -24.85 1.40 5.82
C TYR A 85 -25.53 0.03 6.12
N GLY A 86 -26.38 -0.01 7.15
CA GLY A 86 -27.14 -1.21 7.51
C GLY A 86 -26.23 -2.37 7.88
N GLN A 87 -26.30 -3.48 7.13
CA GLN A 87 -25.52 -4.69 7.38
C GLN A 87 -24.13 -4.68 6.72
N ALA A 88 -23.72 -3.59 6.07
CA ALA A 88 -22.39 -3.52 5.50
C ALA A 88 -21.33 -3.42 6.60
N LEU A 89 -20.15 -3.98 6.33
CA LEU A 89 -19.01 -3.93 7.23
C LEU A 89 -18.27 -2.61 7.04
N VAL A 90 -18.19 -1.80 8.10
CA VAL A 90 -17.40 -0.57 8.17
C VAL A 90 -16.08 -0.90 8.87
N MET A 91 -14.98 -0.67 8.21
CA MET A 91 -13.66 -0.96 8.74
C MET A 91 -12.65 0.13 8.34
N PRO A 92 -11.43 0.16 8.90
CA PRO A 92 -10.39 1.06 8.43
C PRO A 92 -10.18 0.88 6.92
N GLY A 93 -9.89 1.96 6.22
CA GLY A 93 -9.50 1.90 4.82
C GLY A 93 -8.25 1.03 4.64
N PHE A 94 -8.16 0.33 3.53
CA PHE A 94 -7.00 -0.50 3.24
C PHE A 94 -5.74 0.36 3.08
N VAL A 95 -4.62 -0.22 3.52
CA VAL A 95 -3.28 0.35 3.44
C VAL A 95 -2.44 -0.54 2.55
N ASP A 96 -2.07 -0.05 1.37
CA ASP A 96 -1.23 -0.74 0.41
C ASP A 96 0.23 -0.29 0.59
N ALA A 97 1.03 -1.15 1.19
CA ALA A 97 2.35 -0.78 1.72
C ALA A 97 3.49 -0.82 0.69
N HIS A 98 3.22 -1.20 -0.58
CA HIS A 98 4.22 -1.25 -1.64
C HIS A 98 3.55 -1.29 -3.02
N VAL A 99 3.73 -0.23 -3.79
CA VAL A 99 3.20 -0.13 -5.15
C VAL A 99 4.12 0.66 -6.06
N HIS A 100 3.94 0.46 -7.37
CA HIS A 100 4.59 1.25 -8.41
C HIS A 100 3.51 1.97 -9.23
N TYR A 101 3.03 3.14 -8.79
CA TYR A 101 1.99 3.84 -9.53
C TYR A 101 2.33 4.11 -11.01
N PRO A 102 3.61 4.31 -11.40
CA PRO A 102 3.95 4.48 -12.80
C PRO A 102 3.63 3.27 -13.68
N GLN A 103 3.47 2.10 -13.07
CA GLN A 103 3.21 0.85 -13.78
C GLN A 103 1.72 0.55 -13.94
N THR A 104 0.83 1.52 -13.61
CA THR A 104 -0.63 1.39 -13.75
C THR A 104 -1.05 0.94 -15.15
N GLY A 105 -0.40 1.47 -16.19
CA GLY A 105 -0.74 1.18 -17.59
C GLY A 105 -0.33 -0.21 -18.08
N ILE A 106 0.53 -0.90 -17.34
CA ILE A 106 1.07 -2.22 -17.71
C ILE A 106 0.66 -3.34 -16.75
N ILE A 107 -0.26 -3.06 -15.82
CA ILE A 107 -0.76 -4.07 -14.89
C ILE A 107 -1.25 -5.32 -15.64
N ALA A 108 -0.94 -6.50 -15.09
CA ALA A 108 -1.30 -7.79 -15.69
C ALA A 108 -0.73 -8.02 -17.11
N SER A 109 0.33 -7.31 -17.53
CA SER A 109 1.06 -7.62 -18.75
C SER A 109 1.74 -8.98 -18.62
N TRP A 110 1.60 -9.81 -19.66
CA TRP A 110 2.16 -11.16 -19.61
C TRP A 110 3.68 -11.15 -19.66
N GLY A 111 4.31 -11.57 -18.57
CA GLY A 111 5.76 -11.67 -18.43
C GLY A 111 6.18 -13.05 -17.92
N LYS A 112 7.44 -13.43 -18.15
CA LYS A 112 7.95 -14.74 -17.73
C LYS A 112 8.56 -14.69 -16.32
N ARG A 113 9.52 -13.78 -16.11
CA ARG A 113 10.28 -13.60 -14.87
C ARG A 113 10.62 -12.13 -14.68
N LEU A 114 11.06 -11.75 -13.49
CA LEU A 114 11.29 -10.35 -13.08
C LEU A 114 12.13 -9.56 -14.10
N ILE A 115 13.33 -10.03 -14.46
CA ILE A 115 14.24 -9.29 -15.34
C ILE A 115 13.66 -9.10 -16.74
N ASP A 116 13.03 -10.16 -17.30
CA ASP A 116 12.35 -10.08 -18.60
C ASP A 116 11.19 -9.08 -18.57
N TRP A 117 10.43 -9.10 -17.48
CA TRP A 117 9.27 -8.23 -17.28
C TRP A 117 9.71 -6.76 -17.13
N LEU A 118 10.77 -6.50 -16.34
CA LEU A 118 11.36 -5.18 -16.20
C LEU A 118 11.76 -4.58 -17.55
N ASN A 119 12.48 -5.34 -18.37
CA ASN A 119 12.99 -4.87 -19.67
C ASN A 119 11.88 -4.72 -20.71
N THR A 120 10.86 -5.59 -20.69
CA THR A 120 9.81 -5.63 -21.72
C THR A 120 8.73 -4.58 -21.48
N TYR A 121 8.31 -4.37 -20.23
CA TYR A 121 7.16 -3.54 -19.89
C TYR A 121 7.51 -2.38 -18.97
N THR A 122 8.21 -2.64 -17.86
CA THR A 122 8.40 -1.66 -16.79
C THR A 122 9.25 -0.47 -17.22
N PHE A 123 10.47 -0.71 -17.68
CA PHE A 123 11.37 0.38 -18.05
C PHE A 123 10.86 1.22 -19.22
N PRO A 124 10.28 0.64 -20.30
CA PRO A 124 9.64 1.45 -21.34
C PRO A 124 8.48 2.31 -20.85
N GLU A 125 7.67 1.81 -19.90
CA GLU A 125 6.56 2.57 -19.34
C GLU A 125 7.06 3.69 -18.40
N GLU A 126 7.97 3.39 -17.50
CA GLU A 126 8.53 4.35 -16.54
C GLU A 126 9.27 5.50 -17.25
N ALA A 127 9.92 5.25 -18.38
CA ALA A 127 10.60 6.29 -19.18
C ALA A 127 9.65 7.37 -19.70
N ARG A 128 8.34 7.07 -19.85
CA ARG A 128 7.33 8.05 -20.29
C ARG A 128 7.05 9.13 -19.25
N PHE A 129 7.41 8.91 -18.01
CA PHE A 129 7.19 9.85 -16.90
C PHE A 129 8.15 11.04 -16.90
N SER A 130 9.04 11.12 -17.86
CA SER A 130 9.74 12.37 -18.22
C SER A 130 8.79 13.45 -18.77
N ASP A 131 7.58 13.06 -19.20
CA ASP A 131 6.49 13.97 -19.55
C ASP A 131 5.60 14.24 -18.32
N PRO A 132 5.59 15.47 -17.78
CA PRO A 132 4.78 15.82 -16.60
C PRO A 132 3.26 15.67 -16.83
N ALA A 133 2.79 15.85 -18.08
CA ALA A 133 1.38 15.69 -18.41
C ALA A 133 0.96 14.21 -18.29
N TYR A 134 1.80 13.30 -18.80
CA TYR A 134 1.60 11.87 -18.65
C TYR A 134 1.64 11.43 -17.18
N ALA A 135 2.63 11.92 -16.43
CA ALA A 135 2.74 11.62 -14.98
C ALA A 135 1.48 12.06 -14.23
N THR A 136 0.94 13.25 -14.53
CA THR A 136 -0.28 13.79 -13.92
C THR A 136 -1.51 12.94 -14.26
N GLU A 137 -1.66 12.53 -15.52
CA GLU A 137 -2.77 11.68 -15.97
C GLU A 137 -2.75 10.34 -15.22
N ILE A 138 -1.60 9.66 -15.19
CA ILE A 138 -1.48 8.34 -14.58
C ILE A 138 -1.63 8.41 -13.06
N ALA A 139 -1.08 9.44 -12.39
CA ALA A 139 -1.25 9.64 -10.96
C ALA A 139 -2.73 9.78 -10.58
N GLY A 140 -3.49 10.59 -11.32
CA GLY A 140 -4.93 10.73 -11.12
C GLY A 140 -5.67 9.42 -11.30
N ARG A 141 -5.44 8.72 -12.42
CA ARG A 141 -6.06 7.42 -12.75
C ARG A 141 -5.75 6.36 -11.69
N TYR A 142 -4.48 6.25 -11.28
CA TYR A 142 -4.06 5.31 -10.25
C TYR A 142 -4.82 5.50 -8.93
N LEU A 143 -4.86 6.74 -8.42
CA LEU A 143 -5.52 7.04 -7.15
C LEU A 143 -7.03 6.77 -7.22
N ASP A 144 -7.69 7.05 -8.35
CA ASP A 144 -9.11 6.74 -8.54
C ASP A 144 -9.37 5.23 -8.52
N LEU A 145 -8.48 4.43 -9.15
CA LEU A 145 -8.58 2.97 -9.16
C LEU A 145 -8.41 2.36 -7.76
N VAL A 146 -7.43 2.81 -6.98
CA VAL A 146 -7.21 2.25 -5.63
C VAL A 146 -8.30 2.69 -4.66
N LEU A 147 -8.81 3.92 -4.76
CA LEU A 147 -9.94 4.40 -3.98
C LEU A 147 -11.22 3.62 -4.30
N ALA A 148 -11.47 3.27 -5.56
CA ALA A 148 -12.59 2.39 -5.95
C ALA A 148 -12.50 0.99 -5.32
N ASN A 149 -11.29 0.57 -4.95
CA ASN A 149 -11.00 -0.70 -4.26
C ASN A 149 -10.90 -0.58 -2.72
N GLY A 150 -11.27 0.57 -2.13
CA GLY A 150 -11.27 0.76 -0.68
C GLY A 150 -9.90 1.07 -0.06
N THR A 151 -8.87 1.26 -0.87
CA THR A 151 -7.53 1.63 -0.42
C THR A 151 -7.45 3.13 -0.21
N THR A 152 -7.08 3.55 1.00
CA THR A 152 -7.05 4.96 1.42
C THR A 152 -5.64 5.48 1.68
N THR A 153 -4.67 4.57 1.79
CA THR A 153 -3.25 4.89 1.97
C THR A 153 -2.40 3.99 1.09
N VAL A 154 -1.41 4.57 0.43
CA VAL A 154 -0.43 3.84 -0.39
C VAL A 154 1.00 4.25 -0.08
N ALA A 155 1.93 3.28 -0.13
CA ALA A 155 3.37 3.54 -0.15
C ALA A 155 3.89 3.25 -1.57
N SER A 156 4.25 4.30 -2.32
CA SER A 156 4.50 4.19 -3.76
C SER A 156 5.94 4.52 -4.15
N TYR A 157 6.48 3.70 -5.00
CA TYR A 157 7.60 4.08 -5.86
C TYR A 157 7.09 5.00 -6.97
N CYS A 158 7.84 6.09 -7.21
CA CYS A 158 7.68 6.89 -8.42
C CYS A 158 8.75 6.50 -9.44
N THR A 159 9.05 7.36 -10.42
CA THR A 159 10.17 7.12 -11.34
C THR A 159 11.41 7.92 -10.90
N ILE A 160 12.48 7.89 -11.68
CA ILE A 160 13.66 8.75 -11.45
C ILE A 160 13.36 10.25 -11.64
N HIS A 161 12.25 10.58 -12.31
CA HIS A 161 11.87 11.94 -12.64
C HIS A 161 11.15 12.60 -11.45
N PRO A 162 11.64 13.73 -10.91
CA PRO A 162 11.00 14.45 -9.80
C PRO A 162 9.53 14.79 -10.07
N GLU A 163 9.18 15.07 -11.34
CA GLU A 163 7.84 15.38 -11.79
C GLU A 163 6.83 14.26 -11.49
N SER A 164 7.28 13.01 -11.50
CA SER A 164 6.42 11.87 -11.16
C SER A 164 6.02 11.88 -9.68
N VAL A 165 6.88 12.38 -8.80
CA VAL A 165 6.59 12.55 -7.37
C VAL A 165 5.65 13.71 -7.15
N ASP A 166 5.92 14.85 -7.80
CA ASP A 166 5.07 16.04 -7.75
C ASP A 166 3.65 15.74 -8.23
N ALA A 167 3.52 14.99 -9.33
CA ALA A 167 2.22 14.58 -9.89
C ALA A 167 1.43 13.72 -8.88
N LEU A 168 2.05 12.71 -8.26
CA LEU A 168 1.38 11.83 -7.32
C LEU A 168 0.93 12.57 -6.06
N PHE A 169 1.80 13.37 -5.44
CA PHE A 169 1.43 14.12 -4.23
C PHE A 169 0.37 15.18 -4.50
N THR A 170 0.43 15.88 -5.64
CA THR A 170 -0.60 16.85 -6.03
C THR A 170 -1.96 16.16 -6.24
N ALA A 171 -1.98 15.01 -6.92
CA ALA A 171 -3.20 14.25 -7.12
C ALA A 171 -3.77 13.69 -5.79
N ALA A 172 -2.89 13.30 -4.86
CA ALA A 172 -3.27 12.84 -3.52
C ALA A 172 -3.85 13.98 -2.66
N GLU A 173 -3.21 15.15 -2.66
CA GLU A 173 -3.70 16.35 -1.95
C GLU A 173 -5.11 16.73 -2.39
N THR A 174 -5.38 16.71 -3.70
CA THR A 174 -6.71 17.00 -4.25
C THR A 174 -7.79 16.05 -3.74
N ARG A 175 -7.44 14.79 -3.44
CA ARG A 175 -8.33 13.75 -2.92
C ARG A 175 -8.33 13.66 -1.40
N GLY A 176 -7.47 14.42 -0.72
CA GLY A 176 -7.22 14.32 0.72
C GLY A 176 -6.59 12.99 1.13
N MET A 177 -6.00 12.24 0.20
CA MET A 177 -5.47 10.90 0.42
C MET A 177 -4.11 10.94 1.11
N ARG A 178 -3.83 9.97 1.99
CA ARG A 178 -2.52 9.77 2.57
C ARG A 178 -1.63 8.99 1.59
N VAL A 179 -0.46 9.54 1.29
CA VAL A 179 0.52 8.90 0.39
C VAL A 179 1.91 9.00 1.01
N ILE A 180 2.61 7.89 1.01
CA ILE A 180 4.04 7.80 1.23
C ILE A 180 4.66 7.57 -0.15
N ALA A 181 5.60 8.41 -0.61
CA ALA A 181 6.19 8.22 -1.93
C ALA A 181 7.58 8.81 -2.01
N GLY A 182 8.36 8.32 -2.97
CA GLY A 182 9.68 8.86 -3.24
C GLY A 182 10.14 8.64 -4.67
N LYS A 183 11.05 9.50 -5.09
CA LYS A 183 11.76 9.38 -6.35
C LYS A 183 12.59 8.10 -6.33
N THR A 184 12.36 7.20 -7.26
CA THR A 184 13.19 6.02 -7.45
C THR A 184 14.60 6.43 -7.90
N CYS A 185 15.63 5.84 -7.27
CA CYS A 185 17.02 6.14 -7.55
C CYS A 185 17.70 4.92 -8.20
N MET A 186 18.37 5.15 -9.34
CA MET A 186 19.10 4.13 -10.11
C MET A 186 20.27 4.80 -10.83
N ASP A 187 21.51 4.41 -10.54
CA ASP A 187 22.71 4.99 -11.16
C ASP A 187 23.66 3.97 -11.80
N ARG A 188 23.37 2.67 -11.60
CA ARG A 188 24.18 1.60 -12.20
C ARG A 188 23.81 1.39 -13.67
N ASP A 189 24.78 0.97 -14.49
CA ASP A 189 24.62 0.73 -15.93
C ASP A 189 23.71 -0.46 -16.29
N THR A 190 23.27 -1.21 -15.31
CA THR A 190 22.20 -2.21 -15.41
C THR A 190 20.81 -1.60 -15.68
N ALA A 191 20.61 -0.33 -15.29
CA ALA A 191 19.41 0.43 -15.63
C ALA A 191 19.53 1.07 -17.02
N PRO A 192 18.43 1.21 -17.79
CA PRO A 192 18.45 1.91 -19.07
C PRO A 192 18.93 3.35 -18.91
N PRO A 193 19.69 3.91 -19.90
CA PRO A 193 20.18 5.29 -19.82
C PRO A 193 19.09 6.34 -19.57
N SER A 194 17.87 6.14 -20.09
CA SER A 194 16.71 7.03 -19.87
C SER A 194 16.14 6.98 -18.46
N LEU A 195 16.52 6.00 -17.66
CA LEU A 195 16.08 5.80 -16.29
C LEU A 195 17.28 5.76 -15.32
N ARG A 196 18.35 6.46 -15.66
CA ARG A 196 19.55 6.49 -14.83
C ARG A 196 19.81 7.90 -14.32
N ASP A 197 20.04 8.03 -13.04
CA ASP A 197 20.52 9.24 -12.39
C ASP A 197 22.01 9.11 -12.00
N THR A 198 22.47 9.90 -11.06
CA THR A 198 23.79 9.80 -10.43
C THR A 198 23.61 9.81 -8.91
N ALA A 199 24.60 9.35 -8.14
CA ALA A 199 24.56 9.43 -6.69
C ALA A 199 24.26 10.85 -6.20
N GLN A 200 24.88 11.88 -6.82
CA GLN A 200 24.66 13.28 -6.49
C GLN A 200 23.23 13.73 -6.82
N SER A 201 22.74 13.47 -8.03
CA SER A 201 21.37 13.90 -8.41
C SER A 201 20.30 13.12 -7.65
N ALA A 202 20.55 11.86 -7.29
CA ALA A 202 19.67 11.08 -6.42
C ALA A 202 19.50 11.75 -5.05
N TYR A 203 20.61 12.20 -4.45
CA TYR A 203 20.60 12.94 -3.20
C TYR A 203 19.91 14.31 -3.34
N ASP A 204 20.36 15.15 -4.28
CA ASP A 204 19.88 16.53 -4.43
C ASP A 204 18.39 16.61 -4.75
N HIS A 205 17.91 15.80 -5.71
CA HIS A 205 16.51 15.78 -6.08
C HIS A 205 15.63 15.20 -4.95
N SER A 206 16.08 14.14 -4.27
CA SER A 206 15.35 13.59 -3.14
C SER A 206 15.26 14.59 -1.99
N LYS A 207 16.35 15.31 -1.66
CA LYS A 207 16.35 16.35 -0.64
C LYS A 207 15.38 17.49 -0.97
N ALA A 208 15.39 17.98 -2.19
CA ALA A 208 14.46 19.01 -2.64
C ALA A 208 12.99 18.57 -2.56
N LEU A 209 12.71 17.30 -2.88
CA LEU A 209 11.36 16.72 -2.77
C LEU A 209 10.94 16.50 -1.31
N ILE A 210 11.87 16.12 -0.42
CA ILE A 210 11.61 16.05 1.03
C ILE A 210 11.20 17.43 1.54
N GLU A 211 11.96 18.48 1.25
CA GLU A 211 11.67 19.86 1.66
C GLU A 211 10.32 20.36 1.14
N ARG A 212 9.93 19.91 -0.08
CA ARG A 212 8.68 20.29 -0.71
C ARG A 212 7.47 19.56 -0.14
N TRP A 213 7.55 18.25 0.11
CA TRP A 213 6.41 17.40 0.35
C TRP A 213 6.33 16.73 1.72
N HIS A 214 7.49 16.41 2.34
CA HIS A 214 7.45 15.62 3.57
C HIS A 214 6.73 16.37 4.69
N GLN A 215 5.73 15.70 5.30
CA GLN A 215 4.86 16.26 6.33
C GLN A 215 4.02 17.49 5.87
N LYS A 216 3.81 17.67 4.57
CA LYS A 216 2.84 18.65 4.06
C LYS A 216 1.47 17.98 3.94
N GLY A 217 0.50 18.46 4.73
CA GLY A 217 -0.80 17.79 4.79
C GLY A 217 -0.67 16.31 5.18
N ARG A 218 -1.05 15.41 4.27
CA ARG A 218 -0.98 13.97 4.48
C ARG A 218 0.14 13.28 3.68
N ALA A 219 1.02 14.06 3.05
CA ALA A 219 2.15 13.55 2.27
C ALA A 219 3.33 13.19 3.17
N LEU A 220 3.95 12.04 2.92
CA LEU A 220 5.19 11.59 3.56
C LEU A 220 6.17 11.13 2.49
N TYR A 221 7.42 11.56 2.59
CA TYR A 221 8.45 11.15 1.63
C TYR A 221 9.11 9.84 2.07
N ALA A 222 9.45 8.99 1.07
CA ALA A 222 10.28 7.81 1.26
C ALA A 222 11.55 7.91 0.40
N ILE A 223 12.72 7.72 1.01
CA ILE A 223 13.98 7.60 0.29
C ILE A 223 13.97 6.25 -0.41
N THR A 224 14.16 6.21 -1.74
CA THR A 224 13.79 5.07 -2.55
C THR A 224 14.92 4.61 -3.48
N PRO A 225 16.00 3.96 -2.96
CA PRO A 225 16.83 3.13 -3.84
C PRO A 225 15.98 2.00 -4.40
N ARG A 226 15.93 1.83 -5.75
CA ARG A 226 15.04 0.81 -6.33
C ARG A 226 15.37 -0.59 -5.79
N PHE A 227 16.61 -1.03 -6.00
CA PHE A 227 17.19 -2.24 -5.44
C PHE A 227 18.69 -2.28 -5.75
N SER A 228 19.48 -3.08 -5.03
CA SER A 228 20.93 -3.11 -5.14
C SER A 228 21.46 -3.34 -6.57
N PRO A 229 20.82 -4.15 -7.44
CA PRO A 229 21.30 -4.31 -8.82
C PRO A 229 21.34 -3.04 -9.66
N THR A 230 20.51 -2.04 -9.37
CA THR A 230 20.49 -0.77 -10.12
C THR A 230 21.16 0.39 -9.39
N SER A 231 21.73 0.16 -8.20
CA SER A 231 22.43 1.18 -7.42
C SER A 231 23.92 0.86 -7.31
N THR A 232 24.77 1.89 -7.33
CA THR A 232 26.17 1.75 -6.96
C THR A 232 26.34 1.91 -5.44
N PRO A 233 27.47 1.44 -4.84
CA PRO A 233 27.77 1.74 -3.44
C PRO A 233 27.74 3.24 -3.12
N GLU A 234 28.18 4.09 -4.06
CA GLU A 234 28.17 5.54 -3.93
C GLU A 234 26.75 6.09 -3.84
N GLN A 235 25.80 5.57 -4.63
CA GLN A 235 24.40 5.97 -4.54
C GLN A 235 23.77 5.51 -3.23
N LEU A 236 24.00 4.26 -2.82
CA LEU A 236 23.51 3.75 -1.54
C LEU A 236 24.05 4.56 -0.36
N GLN A 237 25.36 4.93 -0.38
CA GLN A 237 25.96 5.78 0.64
C GLN A 237 25.33 7.17 0.67
N ALA A 238 25.09 7.80 -0.49
CA ALA A 238 24.45 9.11 -0.58
C ALA A 238 23.02 9.08 -0.01
N LEU A 239 22.24 8.04 -0.35
CA LEU A 239 20.87 7.88 0.14
C LEU A 239 20.81 7.52 1.64
N GLY A 240 21.77 6.72 2.15
CA GLY A 240 21.89 6.46 3.58
C GLY A 240 22.23 7.73 4.36
N SER A 241 23.14 8.58 3.85
CA SER A 241 23.45 9.89 4.44
C SER A 241 22.21 10.79 4.46
N LEU A 242 21.44 10.81 3.36
CA LEU A 242 20.19 11.57 3.28
C LEU A 242 19.15 11.08 4.30
N TRP A 243 19.05 9.76 4.48
CA TRP A 243 18.12 9.20 5.46
C TRP A 243 18.52 9.53 6.90
N ALA A 244 19.81 9.53 7.18
CA ALA A 244 20.33 9.97 8.48
C ALA A 244 20.05 11.47 8.77
N GLU A 245 20.04 12.32 7.74
CA GLU A 245 19.64 13.74 7.84
C GLU A 245 18.13 13.90 8.05
N HIS A 246 17.31 12.97 7.50
CA HIS A 246 15.85 13.01 7.52
C HIS A 246 15.23 11.73 8.11
N PRO A 247 15.46 11.41 9.40
CA PRO A 247 15.06 10.12 10.01
C PRO A 247 13.54 9.95 10.15
N SER A 248 12.76 11.01 9.96
CA SER A 248 11.29 10.95 9.91
C SER A 248 10.75 10.41 8.58
N CYS A 249 11.56 10.46 7.51
CA CYS A 249 11.21 9.81 6.25
C CYS A 249 11.24 8.29 6.39
N ALA A 250 10.42 7.60 5.60
CA ALA A 250 10.62 6.18 5.35
C ALA A 250 11.81 5.97 4.40
N MET A 251 12.34 4.76 4.39
CA MET A 251 13.19 4.23 3.33
C MET A 251 12.48 3.01 2.72
N GLN A 252 12.45 2.87 1.40
CA GLN A 252 11.82 1.71 0.74
C GLN A 252 12.70 1.17 -0.37
N THR A 253 12.77 -0.17 -0.47
CA THR A 253 13.56 -0.87 -1.47
C THR A 253 13.04 -2.30 -1.67
N HIS A 254 13.58 -3.05 -2.65
CA HIS A 254 13.31 -4.47 -2.85
C HIS A 254 14.42 -5.30 -2.23
N LEU A 255 14.07 -6.50 -1.75
CA LEU A 255 15.02 -7.40 -1.10
C LEU A 255 14.66 -8.87 -1.36
N SER A 256 15.62 -9.64 -1.85
CA SER A 256 15.60 -11.11 -1.91
C SER A 256 14.29 -11.66 -2.49
N GLU A 257 13.86 -11.09 -3.64
CA GLU A 257 12.63 -11.47 -4.32
C GLU A 257 12.78 -12.76 -5.11
N GLN A 258 13.86 -12.88 -5.93
CA GLN A 258 14.13 -14.07 -6.73
C GLN A 258 15.56 -14.59 -6.53
N THR A 259 15.74 -15.91 -6.66
CA THR A 259 17.05 -16.54 -6.49
C THR A 259 18.08 -16.06 -7.52
N ASP A 260 17.64 -15.79 -8.75
CA ASP A 260 18.52 -15.27 -9.81
C ASP A 260 18.96 -13.84 -9.51
N GLU A 261 18.05 -13.04 -8.94
CA GLU A 261 18.34 -11.67 -8.45
C GLU A 261 19.38 -11.71 -7.34
N ILE A 262 19.22 -12.59 -6.34
CA ILE A 262 20.18 -12.76 -5.24
C ILE A 262 21.58 -13.13 -5.78
N ALA A 263 21.63 -14.06 -6.73
CA ALA A 263 22.89 -14.45 -7.37
C ALA A 263 23.53 -13.27 -8.13
N TRP A 264 22.70 -12.44 -8.75
CA TRP A 264 23.15 -11.23 -9.44
C TRP A 264 23.70 -10.18 -8.45
N VAL A 265 23.00 -9.92 -7.33
CA VAL A 265 23.47 -9.04 -6.26
C VAL A 265 24.82 -9.50 -5.73
N LYS A 266 24.97 -10.81 -5.45
CA LYS A 266 26.25 -11.38 -4.99
C LYS A 266 27.39 -11.15 -5.97
N SER A 267 27.12 -11.15 -7.28
CA SER A 267 28.14 -10.85 -8.30
C SER A 267 28.54 -9.38 -8.34
N LEU A 268 27.60 -8.46 -8.00
CA LEU A 268 27.81 -7.01 -8.02
C LEU A 268 28.42 -6.47 -6.70
N TYR A 269 28.17 -7.20 -5.61
CA TYR A 269 28.62 -6.85 -4.26
C TYR A 269 29.34 -8.03 -3.58
N PRO A 270 30.50 -8.46 -4.11
CA PRO A 270 31.16 -9.70 -3.66
C PRO A 270 31.62 -9.65 -2.20
N GLU A 271 31.81 -8.45 -1.63
CA GLU A 271 32.23 -8.22 -0.23
C GLU A 271 31.05 -8.20 0.76
N ALA A 272 29.80 -8.14 0.27
CA ALA A 272 28.63 -8.17 1.13
C ALA A 272 28.37 -9.59 1.66
N ARG A 273 28.03 -9.69 2.94
CA ARG A 273 27.73 -10.96 3.63
C ARG A 273 26.51 -11.67 3.03
N ASP A 274 25.48 -10.88 2.68
CA ASP A 274 24.23 -11.29 2.06
C ASP A 274 23.59 -10.09 1.34
N TYR A 275 22.36 -10.23 0.83
CA TYR A 275 21.71 -9.16 0.10
C TYR A 275 21.38 -7.96 1.03
N LEU A 276 20.83 -8.20 2.23
CA LEU A 276 20.50 -7.13 3.19
C LEU A 276 21.76 -6.32 3.57
N ASP A 277 22.92 -6.96 3.62
CA ASP A 277 24.18 -6.30 3.96
C ASP A 277 24.55 -5.19 2.98
N THR A 278 24.13 -5.27 1.73
CA THR A 278 24.32 -4.20 0.74
C THR A 278 23.64 -2.90 1.15
N TYR A 279 22.56 -2.96 1.91
CA TYR A 279 21.86 -1.81 2.49
C TYR A 279 22.40 -1.45 3.87
N GLU A 280 22.65 -2.46 4.72
CA GLU A 280 23.13 -2.28 6.10
C GLU A 280 24.45 -1.49 6.14
N GLN A 281 25.41 -1.83 5.27
CA GLN A 281 26.72 -1.15 5.19
C GLN A 281 26.61 0.34 4.86
N HIS A 282 25.52 0.76 4.23
CA HIS A 282 25.27 2.14 3.81
C HIS A 282 24.26 2.87 4.71
N GLY A 283 23.91 2.31 5.89
CA GLY A 283 22.99 2.95 6.84
C GLY A 283 21.53 2.97 6.38
N LEU A 284 21.14 2.06 5.50
CA LEU A 284 19.78 1.94 4.97
C LEU A 284 18.98 0.82 5.66
N LEU A 285 19.41 0.32 6.82
CA LEU A 285 18.71 -0.67 7.65
C LEU A 285 18.31 -0.05 9.00
N GLY A 286 17.03 -0.16 9.36
CA GLY A 286 16.52 0.37 10.63
C GLY A 286 15.01 0.49 10.67
N SER A 287 14.49 0.99 11.78
CA SER A 287 13.06 1.28 11.91
C SER A 287 12.62 2.32 10.88
N GLY A 288 11.60 1.97 10.07
CA GLY A 288 11.13 2.77 8.94
C GLY A 288 11.78 2.42 7.59
N ALA A 289 12.68 1.44 7.56
CA ALA A 289 13.08 0.77 6.33
C ALA A 289 12.04 -0.29 5.95
N LEU A 290 11.60 -0.27 4.70
CA LEU A 290 10.58 -1.13 4.13
C LEU A 290 11.18 -1.95 3.00
N TYR A 291 11.20 -3.26 3.17
CA TYR A 291 11.77 -4.19 2.21
C TYR A 291 10.65 -4.95 1.49
N GLY A 292 10.47 -4.67 0.21
CA GLY A 292 9.50 -5.37 -0.63
C GLY A 292 9.90 -6.83 -0.84
N HIS A 293 8.91 -7.72 -0.86
CA HIS A 293 8.98 -9.17 -1.09
C HIS A 293 9.65 -9.97 0.02
N ALA A 294 10.96 -9.82 0.23
CA ALA A 294 11.75 -10.48 1.28
C ALA A 294 11.44 -11.99 1.41
N ILE A 295 11.44 -12.71 0.26
CA ILE A 295 10.99 -14.11 0.17
C ILE A 295 12.09 -15.08 0.61
N HIS A 296 13.30 -14.84 0.13
CA HIS A 296 14.43 -15.75 0.25
C HIS A 296 15.47 -15.23 1.26
N LEU A 297 15.00 -14.83 2.44
CA LEU A 297 15.88 -14.30 3.48
C LEU A 297 16.74 -15.39 4.11
N GLU A 298 18.00 -15.06 4.38
CA GLU A 298 18.90 -15.88 5.18
C GLU A 298 18.69 -15.64 6.69
N PRO A 299 19.06 -16.58 7.58
CA PRO A 299 18.85 -16.42 9.03
C PRO A 299 19.47 -15.13 9.61
N ARG A 300 20.63 -14.68 9.08
CA ARG A 300 21.25 -13.44 9.51
C ARG A 300 20.38 -12.23 9.16
N GLU A 301 19.85 -12.20 7.96
CA GLU A 301 18.99 -11.10 7.48
C GLU A 301 17.74 -10.97 8.38
N ILE A 302 17.09 -12.09 8.67
CA ILE A 302 15.93 -12.15 9.56
C ILE A 302 16.29 -11.60 10.96
N THR A 303 17.40 -12.07 11.53
CA THR A 303 17.88 -11.59 12.85
C THR A 303 18.13 -10.09 12.83
N ARG A 304 18.82 -9.58 11.81
CA ARG A 304 19.14 -8.15 11.70
C ARG A 304 17.89 -7.28 11.51
N MET A 305 16.94 -7.73 10.71
CA MET A 305 15.68 -7.02 10.52
C MET A 305 14.88 -6.93 11.83
N ALA A 306 14.79 -8.03 12.59
CA ALA A 306 14.14 -8.06 13.89
C ALA A 306 14.81 -7.14 14.91
N GLU A 307 16.15 -7.15 15.01
CA GLU A 307 16.93 -6.32 15.94
C GLU A 307 16.81 -4.82 15.63
N THR A 308 16.69 -4.45 14.36
CA THR A 308 16.66 -3.06 13.92
C THR A 308 15.27 -2.48 13.74
N GLY A 309 14.23 -3.33 13.79
CA GLY A 309 12.84 -2.95 13.57
C GLY A 309 12.53 -2.59 12.11
N ALA A 310 13.30 -3.12 11.17
CA ALA A 310 13.02 -3.00 9.74
C ALA A 310 11.79 -3.81 9.36
N GLY A 311 10.95 -3.28 8.44
CA GLY A 311 9.71 -3.90 8.02
C GLY A 311 9.82 -4.66 6.71
N VAL A 312 9.03 -5.73 6.59
CA VAL A 312 8.81 -6.48 5.35
C VAL A 312 7.46 -6.10 4.75
N VAL A 313 7.40 -6.02 3.43
CA VAL A 313 6.13 -5.84 2.72
C VAL A 313 5.84 -7.05 1.86
N HIS A 314 4.79 -7.79 2.22
CA HIS A 314 4.37 -9.00 1.53
C HIS A 314 3.54 -8.65 0.28
N CYS A 315 4.00 -9.07 -0.90
CA CYS A 315 3.40 -8.80 -2.20
C CYS A 315 2.90 -10.09 -2.87
N PRO A 316 1.91 -10.81 -2.31
CA PRO A 316 1.59 -12.17 -2.72
C PRO A 316 1.13 -12.29 -4.17
N THR A 317 0.36 -11.31 -4.68
CA THR A 317 -0.12 -11.32 -6.07
C THR A 317 1.03 -11.19 -7.06
N SER A 318 2.02 -10.36 -6.77
CA SER A 318 3.23 -10.21 -7.59
C SER A 318 4.10 -11.46 -7.49
N ASN A 319 4.42 -11.90 -6.27
CA ASN A 319 5.29 -13.04 -6.00
C ASN A 319 4.84 -14.31 -6.74
N THR A 320 3.52 -14.54 -6.80
CA THR A 320 2.94 -15.68 -7.52
C THR A 320 2.85 -15.44 -9.02
N PHE A 321 2.51 -14.21 -9.45
CA PHE A 321 2.33 -13.87 -10.86
C PHE A 321 3.63 -13.96 -11.68
N ILE A 322 4.75 -13.48 -11.11
CA ILE A 322 6.08 -13.55 -11.76
C ILE A 322 6.96 -14.71 -11.26
N GLY A 323 6.40 -15.58 -10.40
CA GLY A 323 7.05 -16.81 -9.97
C GLY A 323 8.24 -16.60 -9.04
N SER A 324 8.19 -15.60 -8.16
CA SER A 324 9.27 -15.26 -7.22
C SER A 324 9.37 -16.26 -6.07
N GLY A 325 8.23 -16.71 -5.51
CA GLY A 325 8.21 -17.67 -4.41
C GLY A 325 7.13 -17.39 -3.37
N LEU A 326 7.24 -18.05 -2.21
CA LEU A 326 6.25 -18.01 -1.13
C LEU A 326 6.87 -17.42 0.14
N CYS A 327 6.54 -16.17 0.48
CA CYS A 327 7.02 -15.49 1.68
C CYS A 327 6.44 -16.11 2.97
N ASP A 328 7.24 -16.19 4.03
CA ASP A 328 6.84 -16.71 5.34
C ASP A 328 6.34 -15.61 6.29
N VAL A 329 5.18 -15.05 5.98
CA VAL A 329 4.59 -13.93 6.72
C VAL A 329 4.46 -14.22 8.22
N ALA A 330 3.91 -15.38 8.57
CA ALA A 330 3.67 -15.73 9.97
C ALA A 330 5.00 -15.90 10.74
N GLY A 331 5.96 -16.63 10.15
CA GLY A 331 7.27 -16.83 10.76
C GLY A 331 8.05 -15.52 10.95
N LEU A 332 7.95 -14.57 10.03
CA LEU A 332 8.56 -13.25 10.18
C LEU A 332 7.93 -12.44 11.31
N ILE A 333 6.59 -12.43 11.43
CA ILE A 333 5.87 -11.75 12.50
C ILE A 333 6.21 -12.37 13.86
N GLU A 334 6.26 -13.71 13.96
CA GLU A 334 6.62 -14.43 15.19
C GLU A 334 8.06 -14.12 15.65
N GLN A 335 8.95 -13.75 14.72
CA GLN A 335 10.30 -13.29 15.02
C GLN A 335 10.39 -11.78 15.31
N GLY A 336 9.26 -11.08 15.40
CA GLY A 336 9.19 -9.66 15.77
C GLY A 336 9.41 -8.68 14.61
N ILE A 337 9.40 -9.15 13.37
CA ILE A 337 9.53 -8.30 12.19
C ILE A 337 8.14 -7.73 11.83
N PRO A 338 7.97 -6.40 11.73
CA PRO A 338 6.75 -5.81 11.21
C PRO A 338 6.49 -6.25 9.77
N VAL A 339 5.27 -6.73 9.47
CA VAL A 339 4.90 -7.13 8.11
C VAL A 339 3.64 -6.39 7.67
N GLY A 340 3.72 -5.72 6.52
CA GLY A 340 2.58 -5.14 5.82
C GLY A 340 2.19 -5.95 4.58
N LEU A 341 1.00 -5.70 4.05
CA LEU A 341 0.48 -6.31 2.83
C LEU A 341 0.45 -5.30 1.69
N ALA A 342 0.71 -5.75 0.47
CA ALA A 342 0.73 -4.88 -0.70
C ALA A 342 0.29 -5.57 -1.99
N THR A 343 -0.29 -4.76 -2.88
CA THR A 343 -0.65 -5.20 -4.23
C THR A 343 0.57 -5.33 -5.13
N ASP A 344 1.60 -4.53 -4.88
CA ASP A 344 2.71 -4.33 -5.81
C ASP A 344 2.19 -4.01 -7.23
N THR A 345 1.29 -3.02 -7.32
CA THR A 345 0.76 -2.59 -8.62
C THR A 345 1.90 -2.27 -9.57
N GLY A 346 2.00 -2.92 -10.53
CA GLY A 346 2.48 -3.33 -11.80
C GLY A 346 2.98 -4.76 -11.85
N GLY A 347 3.90 -5.22 -10.98
CA GLY A 347 4.27 -6.64 -10.86
C GLY A 347 3.12 -7.50 -10.32
N GLY A 348 2.29 -6.95 -9.44
CA GLY A 348 1.04 -7.54 -9.02
C GLY A 348 -0.05 -7.41 -10.08
N SER A 349 -1.04 -8.30 -10.05
CA SER A 349 -2.06 -8.46 -11.08
C SER A 349 -3.39 -7.77 -10.76
N SER A 350 -3.48 -6.96 -9.69
CA SER A 350 -4.73 -6.34 -9.25
C SER A 350 -4.50 -5.08 -8.42
N PHE A 351 -5.44 -4.13 -8.49
CA PHE A 351 -5.52 -2.98 -7.58
C PHE A 351 -6.27 -3.31 -6.28
N SER A 352 -6.84 -4.52 -6.16
CA SER A 352 -7.72 -4.89 -5.06
C SER A 352 -6.97 -5.54 -3.91
N MET A 353 -7.04 -4.93 -2.72
CA MET A 353 -6.54 -5.54 -1.48
C MET A 353 -7.32 -6.81 -1.11
N LEU A 354 -8.59 -6.97 -1.55
CA LEU A 354 -9.32 -8.23 -1.39
C LEU A 354 -8.64 -9.36 -2.17
N ARG A 355 -8.29 -9.11 -3.44
CA ARG A 355 -7.54 -10.09 -4.25
C ARG A 355 -6.15 -10.37 -3.66
N THR A 356 -5.51 -9.37 -3.10
CA THR A 356 -4.20 -9.50 -2.44
C THR A 356 -4.31 -10.38 -1.19
N MET A 357 -5.35 -10.18 -0.37
CA MET A 357 -5.64 -11.05 0.79
C MET A 357 -5.95 -12.49 0.38
N ALA A 358 -6.71 -12.70 -0.71
CA ALA A 358 -6.94 -14.04 -1.25
C ALA A 358 -5.64 -14.74 -1.61
N SER A 359 -4.74 -14.04 -2.30
CA SER A 359 -3.42 -14.58 -2.66
C SER A 359 -2.55 -14.84 -1.42
N ALA A 360 -2.58 -13.97 -0.41
CA ALA A 360 -1.88 -14.20 0.86
C ALA A 360 -2.41 -15.46 1.58
N TYR A 361 -3.73 -15.69 1.57
CA TYR A 361 -4.33 -16.92 2.08
C TYR A 361 -3.84 -18.16 1.32
N GLU A 362 -3.86 -18.12 -0.02
CA GLU A 362 -3.39 -19.21 -0.89
C GLU A 362 -1.90 -19.53 -0.62
N VAL A 363 -1.05 -18.50 -0.49
CA VAL A 363 0.37 -18.64 -0.11
C VAL A 363 0.53 -19.29 1.26
N GLY A 364 -0.25 -18.84 2.26
CA GLY A 364 -0.26 -19.43 3.60
C GLY A 364 -0.63 -20.92 3.57
N GLN A 365 -1.64 -21.31 2.78
CA GLN A 365 -2.02 -22.72 2.58
C GLN A 365 -0.86 -23.55 2.01
N LEU A 366 -0.20 -23.04 0.96
CA LEU A 366 0.92 -23.72 0.30
C LEU A 366 2.14 -23.88 1.24
N ARG A 367 2.30 -22.95 2.19
CA ARG A 367 3.33 -23.03 3.23
C ARG A 367 2.93 -23.90 4.44
N GLY A 368 1.71 -24.40 4.47
CA GLY A 368 1.20 -25.21 5.60
C GLY A 368 0.79 -24.39 6.85
N ARG A 369 0.68 -23.06 6.72
CA ARG A 369 0.21 -22.13 7.78
C ARG A 369 -0.97 -21.31 7.23
N PRO A 370 -2.21 -21.84 7.27
CA PRO A 370 -3.40 -21.11 6.85
C PRO A 370 -3.57 -19.80 7.63
N LEU A 371 -3.85 -18.71 6.93
CA LEU A 371 -4.11 -17.42 7.56
C LEU A 371 -5.61 -17.28 7.87
N HIS A 372 -5.92 -16.87 9.12
CA HIS A 372 -7.27 -16.58 9.52
C HIS A 372 -7.78 -15.26 8.86
N PRO A 373 -9.08 -15.09 8.55
CA PRO A 373 -9.61 -13.83 8.00
C PRO A 373 -9.23 -12.58 8.80
N ALA A 374 -9.15 -12.69 10.13
CA ALA A 374 -8.69 -11.59 11.00
C ALA A 374 -7.23 -11.20 10.71
N GLU A 375 -6.34 -12.18 10.48
CA GLU A 375 -4.94 -11.95 10.16
C GLU A 375 -4.79 -11.25 8.81
N LEU A 376 -5.58 -11.66 7.81
CA LEU A 376 -5.60 -11.05 6.47
C LEU A 376 -6.06 -9.59 6.52
N LEU A 377 -7.16 -9.31 7.23
CA LEU A 377 -7.68 -7.95 7.38
C LEU A 377 -6.73 -7.06 8.20
N TRP A 378 -6.09 -7.62 9.24
CA TRP A 378 -5.09 -6.91 10.01
C TRP A 378 -3.88 -6.53 9.16
N LEU A 379 -3.34 -7.44 8.36
CA LEU A 379 -2.25 -7.17 7.42
C LEU A 379 -2.60 -6.03 6.45
N ALA A 380 -3.83 -6.00 5.94
CA ALA A 380 -4.29 -5.00 4.99
C ALA A 380 -4.66 -3.64 5.63
N THR A 381 -4.61 -3.52 6.96
CA THR A 381 -5.00 -2.30 7.70
C THR A 381 -3.95 -1.93 8.75
N GLU A 382 -4.14 -2.34 10.02
CA GLU A 382 -3.26 -1.96 11.13
C GLU A 382 -1.85 -2.55 10.99
N GLY A 383 -1.69 -3.76 10.44
CA GLY A 383 -0.38 -4.37 10.20
C GLY A 383 0.45 -3.54 9.20
N SER A 384 -0.14 -3.16 8.08
CA SER A 384 0.49 -2.24 7.12
C SER A 384 0.75 -0.86 7.74
N ALA A 385 -0.22 -0.32 8.50
CA ALA A 385 -0.03 0.96 9.19
C ALA A 385 1.14 0.91 10.19
N ALA A 386 1.27 -0.19 10.96
CA ALA A 386 2.39 -0.39 11.88
C ALA A 386 3.73 -0.46 11.14
N THR A 387 3.78 -1.23 10.05
CA THR A 387 4.98 -1.36 9.22
C THR A 387 5.42 -0.01 8.63
N LEU A 388 4.46 0.86 8.28
CA LEU A 388 4.69 2.23 7.81
C LEU A 388 4.93 3.25 8.94
N ARG A 389 5.00 2.85 10.22
CA ARG A 389 5.08 3.72 11.40
C ARG A 389 3.92 4.71 11.53
N LEU A 390 2.71 4.30 11.11
CA LEU A 390 1.49 5.10 11.15
C LEU A 390 0.43 4.55 12.12
N SER A 391 0.78 3.57 12.97
CA SER A 391 -0.11 3.09 14.04
C SER A 391 -0.67 4.25 14.86
N GLY A 392 -1.96 4.17 15.18
CA GLY A 392 -2.68 5.23 15.89
C GLY A 392 -3.10 6.42 15.01
N THR A 393 -2.49 6.59 13.82
CA THR A 393 -2.91 7.59 12.84
C THR A 393 -3.96 7.03 11.88
N ILE A 394 -3.70 5.84 11.34
CA ILE A 394 -4.56 5.10 10.41
C ILE A 394 -4.63 3.63 10.81
N GLY A 395 -5.38 2.81 10.07
CA GLY A 395 -5.42 1.35 10.20
C GLY A 395 -6.38 0.83 11.26
N ARG A 396 -6.96 1.69 12.10
CA ARG A 396 -7.95 1.30 13.14
C ARG A 396 -9.09 2.29 13.28
N LEU A 397 -10.23 1.81 13.79
CA LEU A 397 -11.36 2.65 14.15
C LEU A 397 -11.24 3.05 15.62
N ALA A 398 -10.51 4.12 15.91
CA ALA A 398 -10.28 4.60 17.26
C ALA A 398 -10.39 6.12 17.34
N PRO A 399 -10.83 6.70 18.48
CA PRO A 399 -10.82 8.13 18.66
C PRO A 399 -9.44 8.73 18.44
N GLY A 400 -9.37 9.81 17.64
CA GLY A 400 -8.13 10.47 17.23
C GLY A 400 -7.55 9.98 15.90
N ALA A 401 -7.89 8.78 15.44
CA ALA A 401 -7.45 8.28 14.13
C ALA A 401 -8.09 9.09 12.99
N GLU A 402 -7.41 9.11 11.84
CA GLU A 402 -7.96 9.68 10.62
C GLU A 402 -9.17 8.86 10.16
N ALA A 403 -10.21 9.56 9.71
CA ALA A 403 -11.44 8.92 9.29
C ALA A 403 -11.34 8.43 7.83
N ASP A 404 -10.44 7.46 7.64
CA ASP A 404 -10.23 6.72 6.41
C ASP A 404 -10.89 5.35 6.54
N LEU A 405 -11.96 5.10 5.77
CA LEU A 405 -12.79 3.91 5.94
C LEU A 405 -13.02 3.20 4.61
N ALA A 406 -13.11 1.88 4.68
CA ALA A 406 -13.71 1.02 3.65
C ALA A 406 -15.04 0.47 4.17
N VAL A 407 -16.08 0.61 3.36
CA VAL A 407 -17.40 0.03 3.63
C VAL A 407 -17.62 -1.13 2.67
N ILE A 408 -17.75 -2.32 3.20
CA ILE A 408 -17.77 -3.57 2.43
C ILE A 408 -19.17 -4.17 2.44
N ASN A 409 -19.69 -4.47 1.24
CA ASN A 409 -20.90 -5.25 1.06
C ASN A 409 -20.56 -6.75 1.06
N LEU A 410 -20.93 -7.45 2.13
CA LEU A 410 -20.71 -8.89 2.29
C LEU A 410 -21.66 -9.76 1.43
N ALA A 411 -22.47 -9.15 0.58
CA ALA A 411 -23.37 -9.81 -0.36
C ALA A 411 -23.27 -9.21 -1.77
N SER A 412 -22.05 -8.81 -2.18
CA SER A 412 -21.80 -8.02 -3.39
C SER A 412 -22.11 -8.75 -4.71
N THR A 413 -22.09 -10.08 -4.70
CA THR A 413 -22.45 -10.92 -5.84
C THR A 413 -23.34 -12.08 -5.39
N PRO A 414 -24.13 -12.72 -6.29
CA PRO A 414 -24.96 -13.88 -5.91
C PRO A 414 -24.16 -15.02 -5.28
N ALA A 415 -22.93 -15.28 -5.74
CA ALA A 415 -22.07 -16.33 -5.20
C ALA A 415 -21.62 -16.00 -3.77
N ILE A 416 -21.18 -14.76 -3.51
CA ILE A 416 -20.80 -14.31 -2.18
C ILE A 416 -22.03 -14.34 -1.25
N ALA A 417 -23.14 -13.74 -1.66
CA ALA A 417 -24.38 -13.69 -0.89
C ALA A 417 -24.87 -15.09 -0.48
N GLN A 418 -24.85 -16.05 -1.41
CA GLN A 418 -25.26 -17.44 -1.16
C GLN A 418 -24.41 -18.07 -0.03
N ARG A 419 -23.10 -17.83 -0.01
CA ARG A 419 -22.22 -18.38 1.04
C ARG A 419 -22.34 -17.60 2.34
N THR A 420 -22.38 -16.27 2.29
CA THR A 420 -22.53 -15.40 3.47
C THR A 420 -23.82 -15.70 4.23
N ASN A 421 -24.94 -15.96 3.53
CA ASN A 421 -26.22 -16.33 4.15
C ASN A 421 -26.21 -17.66 4.91
N ARG A 422 -25.15 -18.46 4.82
CA ARG A 422 -24.94 -19.72 5.55
C ARG A 422 -23.88 -19.62 6.62
N ALA A 423 -23.36 -18.41 6.85
CA ALA A 423 -22.32 -18.16 7.83
C ALA A 423 -22.89 -18.34 9.26
N GLU A 424 -22.14 -19.01 10.11
CA GLU A 424 -22.48 -19.20 11.52
C GLU A 424 -21.88 -18.08 12.38
N ASP A 425 -20.81 -17.46 11.91
CA ASP A 425 -20.16 -16.31 12.55
C ASP A 425 -19.71 -15.24 11.55
N ILE A 426 -19.16 -14.14 12.08
CA ILE A 426 -18.73 -13.00 11.27
C ILE A 426 -17.54 -13.36 10.36
N TRP A 427 -16.65 -14.26 10.78
CA TRP A 427 -15.47 -14.64 10.00
C TRP A 427 -15.86 -15.49 8.80
N GLU A 428 -16.81 -16.38 8.97
CA GLU A 428 -17.43 -17.13 7.88
C GLU A 428 -18.20 -16.20 6.92
N ALA A 429 -18.81 -15.13 7.43
CA ALA A 429 -19.51 -14.15 6.59
C ALA A 429 -18.55 -13.29 5.76
N ILE A 430 -17.40 -12.91 6.32
CA ILE A 430 -16.38 -12.09 5.66
C ILE A 430 -15.57 -12.88 4.64
N PHE A 431 -15.20 -14.12 4.95
CA PHE A 431 -14.24 -14.91 4.17
C PHE A 431 -14.61 -15.06 2.68
N PRO A 432 -15.89 -15.30 2.28
CA PRO A 432 -16.25 -15.34 0.86
C PRO A 432 -15.96 -14.03 0.11
N THR A 433 -16.09 -12.89 0.79
CA THR A 433 -15.74 -11.59 0.20
C THR A 433 -14.22 -11.43 0.06
N LEU A 434 -13.41 -11.91 1.01
CA LEU A 434 -11.95 -11.92 0.86
C LEU A 434 -11.51 -12.76 -0.33
N MET A 435 -12.12 -13.94 -0.54
CA MET A 435 -11.70 -14.88 -1.59
C MET A 435 -12.26 -14.57 -2.99
N MET A 436 -13.44 -13.98 -3.08
CA MET A 436 -14.17 -13.80 -4.36
C MET A 436 -14.56 -12.35 -4.64
N GLY A 437 -14.25 -11.42 -3.71
CA GLY A 437 -14.60 -10.01 -3.83
C GLY A 437 -13.65 -9.24 -4.74
N ASP A 438 -14.20 -8.17 -5.29
CA ASP A 438 -13.50 -7.15 -6.08
C ASP A 438 -14.07 -5.76 -5.74
N ASP A 439 -13.88 -4.76 -6.59
CA ASP A 439 -14.38 -3.40 -6.41
C ASP A 439 -15.90 -3.31 -6.25
N ARG A 440 -16.66 -4.30 -6.71
CA ARG A 440 -18.12 -4.40 -6.47
C ARG A 440 -18.47 -4.63 -5.01
N ALA A 441 -17.55 -5.22 -4.25
CA ALA A 441 -17.71 -5.41 -2.81
C ALA A 441 -17.50 -4.10 -2.03
N ILE A 442 -16.80 -3.13 -2.58
CA ILE A 442 -16.59 -1.82 -1.94
C ILE A 442 -17.83 -0.97 -2.16
N ARG A 443 -18.62 -0.79 -1.13
CA ARG A 443 -19.84 0.03 -1.17
C ARG A 443 -19.55 1.53 -1.11
N ALA A 444 -18.57 1.92 -0.27
CA ALA A 444 -18.10 3.29 -0.13
C ALA A 444 -16.66 3.30 0.38
N THR A 445 -15.93 4.34 0.02
CA THR A 445 -14.60 4.67 0.54
C THR A 445 -14.64 6.06 1.14
N TRP A 446 -14.14 6.22 2.35
CA TRP A 446 -14.04 7.50 3.03
C TRP A 446 -12.57 7.87 3.18
N VAL A 447 -12.24 9.10 2.85
CA VAL A 447 -10.88 9.65 2.97
C VAL A 447 -10.97 10.96 3.72
N ASN A 448 -10.20 11.09 4.80
CA ASN A 448 -10.18 12.31 5.61
C ASN A 448 -11.59 12.77 6.04
N GLY A 449 -12.47 11.80 6.36
CA GLY A 449 -13.84 12.04 6.81
C GLY A 449 -14.84 12.43 5.70
N LEU A 450 -14.44 12.34 4.44
CA LEU A 450 -15.30 12.60 3.29
C LEU A 450 -15.53 11.31 2.50
N GLU A 451 -16.78 11.04 2.14
CA GLU A 451 -17.14 9.95 1.25
C GLU A 451 -16.67 10.25 -0.17
N ILE A 452 -15.86 9.39 -0.73
CA ILE A 452 -15.40 9.50 -2.11
C ILE A 452 -16.43 8.83 -3.01
N GLY A 453 -17.02 9.62 -3.92
CA GLY A 453 -17.92 9.07 -4.93
C GLY A 453 -17.19 8.06 -5.82
N LYS A 454 -17.85 6.94 -6.17
CA LYS A 454 -17.32 6.08 -7.22
C LYS A 454 -17.25 6.90 -8.51
N ALA A 455 -16.10 6.85 -9.19
CA ALA A 455 -16.01 7.36 -10.55
C ALA A 455 -17.04 6.63 -11.42
N PRO A 456 -17.74 7.32 -12.34
CA PRO A 456 -18.77 6.72 -13.18
C PRO A 456 -18.22 5.62 -14.10
#